data_e5a5cfe6b810f16a3b509cf674b0cca8
#
_entry.id   e5a5cfe6b810f16a3b509cf674b0cca8
#
_cell.length_a   1.000
_cell.length_b   1.000
_cell.length_c   1.000
_cell.angle_alpha   90.00
_cell.angle_beta   90.00
_cell.angle_gamma   90.00
#
_symmetry.space_group_name_H-M   'P 1'
#
loop_
_entity.id
_entity.type
_entity.pdbx_description
1 polymer ?
#
loop_
_entity_poly.entity_id
_entity_poly.type
_entity_poly.pdbx_seq_one_letter_code
_entity_poly.pdbx_strand_id
1 'polypeptide(L)'
;MADYKTDFRFAGELSPESRKYLKKQQFIRGVSFGLIFSGILIACLIAAALTISPFFWAFLFIPLVLFVMVSVAPLISTENHPTQIEIMDGVIYTKTVHGNTISKDVYDVKKVIDTGDCYFILFALLPKNFSCLCQKDLLVEGTLEDFERLFEGKIKRLNKNKTKNKKI
;
A
#
# COMPACT_ATOMS: atom_id res chain seq x y z
N MET A 1 -25.56 19.31 -5.47
CA MET A 1 -24.74 18.49 -6.38
C MET A 1 -23.44 19.24 -6.53
N ALA A 2 -22.38 18.81 -5.85
CA ALA A 2 -21.09 19.45 -6.01
C ALA A 2 -20.52 19.03 -7.37
N ASP A 3 -20.24 20.02 -8.18
CA ASP A 3 -19.55 19.87 -9.46
C ASP A 3 -18.13 19.39 -9.17
N TYR A 4 -17.92 18.07 -9.12
CA TYR A 4 -16.60 17.46 -9.00
C TYR A 4 -15.93 17.50 -10.37
N LYS A 5 -15.66 18.69 -10.83
CA LYS A 5 -14.82 18.87 -11.99
C LYS A 5 -13.40 18.95 -11.49
N THR A 6 -12.68 17.89 -11.75
CA THR A 6 -11.25 17.78 -11.93
C THR A 6 -10.37 18.13 -10.74
N ASP A 7 -9.67 17.59 -10.23
CA ASP A 7 -9.15 16.48 -10.96
C ASP A 7 -7.65 16.66 -10.94
N PHE A 8 -7.07 15.68 -10.34
CA PHE A 8 -5.63 15.69 -10.15
C PHE A 8 -5.05 14.63 -11.07
N ARG A 9 -4.02 14.99 -11.80
CA ARG A 9 -3.31 14.05 -12.63
C ARG A 9 -1.83 14.08 -12.31
N PHE A 10 -1.34 12.93 -11.82
CA PHE A 10 0.08 12.66 -11.66
C PHE A 10 0.50 11.74 -12.79
N ALA A 11 1.48 12.15 -13.59
CA ALA A 11 1.94 11.37 -14.72
C ALA A 11 3.47 11.40 -14.80
N GLY A 12 4.08 10.23 -15.00
CA GLY A 12 5.52 10.08 -15.13
C GLY A 12 6.08 8.91 -14.33
N GLU A 13 7.38 8.75 -14.39
CA GLU A 13 8.08 7.73 -13.65
C GLU A 13 8.46 8.20 -12.25
N LEU A 14 8.17 7.36 -11.27
CA LEU A 14 8.58 7.61 -9.89
C LEU A 14 10.10 7.67 -9.77
N SER A 15 10.61 8.59 -8.97
CA SER A 15 12.03 8.66 -8.64
C SER A 15 12.53 7.36 -8.00
N PRO A 16 13.84 7.03 -8.11
CA PRO A 16 14.40 5.82 -7.50
C PRO A 16 14.16 5.75 -5.99
N GLU A 17 14.19 6.90 -5.31
CA GLU A 17 13.95 6.99 -3.86
C GLU A 17 12.48 6.69 -3.52
N SER A 18 11.54 7.22 -4.30
CA SER A 18 10.12 6.98 -4.15
C SER A 18 9.77 5.51 -4.41
N ARG A 19 10.37 4.88 -5.43
CA ARG A 19 10.25 3.45 -5.70
C ARG A 19 10.78 2.61 -4.53
N LYS A 20 11.93 2.96 -3.97
CA LYS A 20 12.51 2.27 -2.81
C LYS A 20 11.62 2.39 -1.57
N TYR A 21 11.05 3.57 -1.35
CA TYR A 21 10.09 3.80 -0.27
C TYR A 21 8.85 2.93 -0.43
N LEU A 22 8.26 2.90 -1.64
CA LEU A 22 7.10 2.08 -1.96
C LEU A 22 7.37 0.60 -1.70
N LYS A 23 8.48 0.06 -2.23
CA LYS A 23 8.93 -1.32 -2.01
C LYS A 23 9.06 -1.65 -0.52
N LYS A 24 9.70 -0.77 0.24
CA LYS A 24 9.85 -0.95 1.69
C LYS A 24 8.49 -1.01 2.40
N GLN A 25 7.57 -0.13 2.07
CA GLN A 25 6.25 -0.11 2.69
C GLN A 25 5.42 -1.34 2.34
N GLN A 26 5.48 -1.80 1.10
CA GLN A 26 4.81 -3.01 0.65
C GLN A 26 5.38 -4.25 1.35
N PHE A 27 6.72 -4.35 1.46
CA PHE A 27 7.39 -5.43 2.18
C PHE A 27 6.98 -5.49 3.66
N ILE A 28 7.05 -4.35 4.38
CA ILE A 28 6.65 -4.30 5.80
C ILE A 28 5.20 -4.78 5.99
N ARG A 29 4.31 -4.42 5.07
CA ARG A 29 2.91 -4.85 5.13
C ARG A 29 2.75 -6.33 4.81
N GLY A 30 3.46 -6.83 3.79
CA GLY A 30 3.48 -8.24 3.44
C GLY A 30 3.93 -9.10 4.61
N VAL A 31 5.05 -8.73 5.25
CA VAL A 31 5.56 -9.41 6.44
C VAL A 31 4.56 -9.36 7.58
N SER A 32 3.97 -8.20 7.89
CA SER A 32 3.00 -8.07 8.97
C SER A 32 1.75 -8.93 8.73
N PHE A 33 1.23 -8.95 7.51
CA PHE A 33 0.09 -9.79 7.15
C PHE A 33 0.46 -11.28 7.19
N GLY A 34 1.63 -11.63 6.65
CA GLY A 34 2.15 -12.99 6.66
C GLY A 34 2.30 -13.55 8.08
N LEU A 35 2.84 -12.76 9.02
CA LEU A 35 2.98 -13.14 10.43
C LEU A 35 1.63 -13.44 11.09
N ILE A 36 0.64 -12.56 10.89
CA ILE A 36 -0.69 -12.75 11.48
C ILE A 36 -1.34 -14.01 10.91
N PHE A 37 -1.35 -14.17 9.60
CA PHE A 37 -1.97 -15.30 8.92
C PHE A 37 -1.31 -16.62 9.28
N SER A 38 0.03 -16.68 9.24
CA SER A 38 0.80 -17.87 9.61
C SER A 38 0.63 -18.21 11.09
N GLY A 39 0.57 -17.22 11.97
CA GLY A 39 0.33 -17.42 13.39
C GLY A 39 -1.02 -18.07 13.69
N ILE A 40 -2.08 -17.61 13.02
CA ILE A 40 -3.41 -18.21 13.15
C ILE A 40 -3.39 -19.66 12.65
N LEU A 41 -2.78 -19.91 11.49
CA LEU A 41 -2.71 -21.25 10.90
C LEU A 41 -1.92 -22.22 11.77
N ILE A 42 -0.80 -21.79 12.35
CA ILE A 42 -0.01 -22.58 13.31
C ILE A 42 -0.86 -22.93 14.54
N ALA A 43 -1.56 -21.95 15.12
CA ALA A 43 -2.42 -22.19 16.27
C ALA A 43 -3.53 -23.22 15.97
N CYS A 44 -4.16 -23.11 14.79
CA CYS A 44 -5.18 -24.10 14.35
C CYS A 44 -4.58 -25.51 14.17
N LEU A 45 -3.39 -25.62 13.58
CA LEU A 45 -2.73 -26.92 13.38
C LEU A 45 -2.31 -27.56 14.70
N ILE A 46 -1.80 -26.78 15.66
CA ILE A 46 -1.47 -27.28 17.01
C ILE A 46 -2.74 -27.77 17.69
N ALA A 47 -3.82 -27.00 17.67
CA ALA A 47 -5.09 -27.43 18.26
C ALA A 47 -5.60 -28.74 17.63
N ALA A 48 -5.54 -28.86 16.31
CA ALA A 48 -5.93 -30.08 15.59
C ALA A 48 -5.03 -31.28 15.94
N ALA A 49 -3.72 -31.07 16.09
CA ALA A 49 -2.76 -32.11 16.45
C ALA A 49 -3.00 -32.64 17.87
N LEU A 50 -3.43 -31.76 18.78
CA LEU A 50 -3.71 -32.15 20.17
C LEU A 50 -5.08 -32.81 20.37
N THR A 51 -6.10 -32.42 19.58
CA THR A 51 -7.48 -32.82 19.78
C THR A 51 -7.96 -33.92 18.83
N ILE A 52 -7.42 -33.94 17.58
CA ILE A 52 -7.92 -34.85 16.54
C ILE A 52 -6.89 -35.95 16.24
N SER A 53 -5.70 -35.60 15.83
CA SER A 53 -4.67 -36.56 15.43
C SER A 53 -3.28 -35.98 15.45
N PRO A 54 -2.27 -36.67 15.99
CA PRO A 54 -0.87 -36.27 15.93
C PRO A 54 -0.33 -36.07 14.49
N PHE A 55 -1.01 -36.63 13.50
CA PHE A 55 -0.64 -36.50 12.08
C PHE A 55 -0.55 -35.04 11.63
N PHE A 56 -1.34 -34.12 12.26
CA PHE A 56 -1.30 -32.69 11.92
C PHE A 56 0.05 -32.02 12.20
N TRP A 57 0.92 -32.59 13.03
CA TRP A 57 2.29 -32.10 13.24
C TRP A 57 3.10 -32.07 11.95
N ALA A 58 2.86 -33.01 11.03
CA ALA A 58 3.54 -33.06 9.74
C ALA A 58 3.25 -31.86 8.84
N PHE A 59 2.17 -31.12 9.09
CA PHE A 59 1.77 -29.98 8.26
C PHE A 59 2.27 -28.63 8.80
N LEU A 60 3.02 -28.59 9.91
CA LEU A 60 3.53 -27.33 10.48
C LEU A 60 4.51 -26.56 9.56
N PHE A 61 5.08 -27.24 8.56
CA PHE A 61 5.92 -26.56 7.57
C PHE A 61 5.11 -25.69 6.58
N ILE A 62 3.83 -25.98 6.37
CA ILE A 62 2.97 -25.25 5.42
C ILE A 62 2.84 -23.77 5.77
N PRO A 63 2.55 -23.37 7.03
CA PRO A 63 2.53 -21.96 7.41
C PRO A 63 3.84 -21.23 7.13
N LEU A 64 4.97 -21.90 7.27
CA LEU A 64 6.29 -21.31 6.98
C LEU A 64 6.44 -21.00 5.49
N VAL A 65 6.09 -21.95 4.63
CA VAL A 65 6.13 -21.75 3.16
C VAL A 65 5.18 -20.63 2.75
N LEU A 66 3.95 -20.62 3.27
CA LEU A 66 2.98 -19.57 2.99
C LEU A 66 3.45 -18.20 3.49
N PHE A 67 4.08 -18.14 4.67
CA PHE A 67 4.68 -16.90 5.19
C PHE A 67 5.72 -16.34 4.22
N VAL A 68 6.64 -17.17 3.73
CA VAL A 68 7.66 -16.75 2.78
C VAL A 68 7.01 -16.26 1.48
N MET A 69 6.06 -17.01 0.92
CA MET A 69 5.37 -16.65 -0.31
C MET A 69 4.64 -15.30 -0.18
N VAL A 70 3.86 -15.11 0.89
CA VAL A 70 3.11 -13.87 1.13
C VAL A 70 4.05 -12.67 1.38
N SER A 71 5.20 -12.91 2.02
CA SER A 71 6.17 -11.85 2.30
C SER A 71 6.95 -11.42 1.05
N VAL A 72 7.23 -12.34 0.13
CA VAL A 72 8.02 -12.08 -1.08
C VAL A 72 7.15 -11.61 -2.25
N ALA A 73 5.89 -12.06 -2.34
CA ALA A 73 4.98 -11.72 -3.44
C ALA A 73 4.90 -10.21 -3.74
N PRO A 74 4.83 -9.28 -2.75
CA PRO A 74 4.83 -7.86 -3.01
C PRO A 74 6.12 -7.34 -3.66
N LEU A 75 7.26 -7.98 -3.45
CA LEU A 75 8.54 -7.58 -4.05
C LEU A 75 8.61 -7.92 -5.53
N ILE A 76 7.99 -9.04 -5.92
CA ILE A 76 7.93 -9.49 -7.31
C ILE A 76 6.93 -8.65 -8.10
N SER A 77 5.79 -8.29 -7.48
CA SER A 77 4.75 -7.50 -8.15
C SER A 77 5.05 -6.01 -8.28
N THR A 78 6.18 -5.53 -7.75
CA THR A 78 6.56 -4.10 -7.79
C THR A 78 7.00 -3.59 -9.16
N GLU A 79 7.09 -4.41 -10.18
CA GLU A 79 7.27 -3.97 -11.57
C GLU A 79 6.02 -3.26 -12.14
N ASN A 80 4.86 -3.46 -11.50
CA ASN A 80 3.60 -2.80 -11.85
C ASN A 80 3.45 -1.45 -11.10
N HIS A 81 4.43 -0.55 -11.24
CA HIS A 81 4.27 0.80 -10.70
C HIS A 81 3.19 1.55 -11.49
N PRO A 82 2.32 2.30 -10.82
CA PRO A 82 1.44 3.21 -11.52
C PRO A 82 2.29 4.26 -12.25
N THR A 83 2.13 4.35 -13.56
CA THR A 83 2.73 5.41 -14.37
C THR A 83 1.86 6.65 -14.43
N GLN A 84 0.59 6.50 -14.08
CA GLN A 84 -0.38 7.57 -14.11
C GLN A 84 -1.40 7.34 -13.00
N ILE A 85 -1.68 8.40 -12.25
CA ILE A 85 -2.71 8.43 -11.21
C ILE A 85 -3.60 9.62 -11.52
N GLU A 86 -4.88 9.36 -11.73
CA GLU A 86 -5.88 10.38 -11.98
C GLU A 86 -6.95 10.31 -10.88
N ILE A 87 -7.40 11.48 -10.44
CA ILE A 87 -8.53 11.59 -9.51
C ILE A 87 -9.60 12.40 -10.21
N MET A 88 -10.71 11.77 -10.53
CA MET A 88 -11.84 12.34 -11.25
C MET A 88 -13.15 11.93 -10.58
N ASP A 89 -14.05 12.88 -10.37
CA ASP A 89 -15.39 12.64 -9.80
C ASP A 89 -15.37 11.83 -8.49
N GLY A 90 -14.35 12.03 -7.65
CA GLY A 90 -14.21 11.29 -6.40
C GLY A 90 -13.69 9.87 -6.54
N VAL A 91 -13.22 9.49 -7.74
CA VAL A 91 -12.61 8.17 -7.99
C VAL A 91 -11.14 8.32 -8.33
N ILE A 92 -10.30 7.51 -7.71
CA ILE A 92 -8.86 7.43 -7.96
C ILE A 92 -8.62 6.32 -8.99
N TYR A 93 -8.16 6.69 -10.16
CA TYR A 93 -7.76 5.78 -11.23
C TYR A 93 -6.25 5.63 -11.23
N THR A 94 -5.77 4.40 -11.21
CA THR A 94 -4.33 4.14 -11.32
C THR A 94 -4.07 3.29 -12.53
N LYS A 95 -3.24 3.79 -13.44
CA LYS A 95 -2.84 3.06 -14.64
C LYS A 95 -1.44 2.53 -14.47
N THR A 96 -1.29 1.21 -14.61
CA THR A 96 0.01 0.54 -14.54
C THR A 96 0.71 0.53 -15.89
N VAL A 97 2.02 0.23 -15.91
CA VAL A 97 2.84 0.09 -17.13
C VAL A 97 2.20 -0.89 -18.13
N HIS A 98 1.54 -1.94 -17.63
CA HIS A 98 0.89 -2.95 -18.48
C HIS A 98 -0.53 -2.57 -18.93
N GLY A 99 -0.93 -1.32 -18.73
CA GLY A 99 -2.25 -0.82 -19.17
C GLY A 99 -3.42 -1.21 -18.27
N ASN A 100 -3.20 -1.96 -17.20
CA ASN A 100 -4.26 -2.28 -16.24
C ASN A 100 -4.67 -1.01 -15.49
N THR A 101 -5.96 -0.73 -15.45
CA THR A 101 -6.52 0.38 -14.68
C THR A 101 -7.24 -0.17 -13.46
N ILE A 102 -6.88 0.34 -12.30
CA ILE A 102 -7.56 0.03 -11.03
C ILE A 102 -8.24 1.30 -10.57
N SER A 103 -9.52 1.22 -10.25
CA SER A 103 -10.29 2.34 -9.70
C SER A 103 -10.60 2.11 -8.22
N LYS A 104 -10.53 3.18 -7.42
CA LYS A 104 -10.89 3.20 -6.00
C LYS A 104 -11.56 4.51 -5.66
N ASP A 105 -12.54 4.45 -4.79
CA ASP A 105 -13.23 5.63 -4.32
C ASP A 105 -12.33 6.44 -3.36
N VAL A 106 -12.41 7.78 -3.43
CA VAL A 106 -11.75 8.70 -2.50
C VAL A 106 -12.25 8.47 -1.06
N TYR A 107 -13.52 8.05 -0.90
CA TYR A 107 -14.07 7.72 0.41
C TYR A 107 -13.38 6.52 1.06
N ASP A 108 -12.89 5.57 0.27
CA ASP A 108 -12.15 4.40 0.72
C ASP A 108 -10.74 4.74 1.25
N VAL A 109 -10.29 5.97 1.04
CA VAL A 109 -8.99 6.43 1.54
C VAL A 109 -9.05 6.55 3.05
N LYS A 110 -8.30 5.68 3.73
CA LYS A 110 -8.16 5.70 5.19
C LYS A 110 -7.22 6.79 5.67
N LYS A 111 -6.15 7.04 4.91
CA LYS A 111 -5.08 7.95 5.31
C LYS A 111 -4.18 8.27 4.15
N VAL A 112 -3.70 9.51 4.12
CA VAL A 112 -2.64 9.97 3.24
C VAL A 112 -1.41 10.30 4.09
N ILE A 113 -0.26 9.74 3.76
CA ILE A 113 1.00 10.03 4.45
C ILE A 113 1.82 10.95 3.56
N ASP A 114 2.04 12.17 4.01
CA ASP A 114 2.96 13.11 3.38
C ASP A 114 4.40 12.83 3.85
N THR A 115 5.25 12.42 2.93
CA THR A 115 6.69 12.16 3.18
C THR A 115 7.58 13.36 2.89
N GLY A 116 6.98 14.49 2.48
CA GLY A 116 7.65 15.68 1.97
C GLY A 116 7.65 15.73 0.45
N ASP A 117 8.18 14.72 -0.21
CA ASP A 117 8.31 14.66 -1.67
C ASP A 117 7.15 13.90 -2.32
N CYS A 118 6.42 13.09 -1.55
CA CYS A 118 5.35 12.24 -2.04
C CYS A 118 4.17 12.17 -1.07
N TYR A 119 2.98 11.93 -1.61
CA TYR A 119 1.81 11.48 -0.87
C TYR A 119 1.62 9.98 -1.05
N PHE A 120 1.57 9.25 0.06
CA PHE A 120 1.30 7.83 0.08
C PHE A 120 -0.14 7.58 0.53
N ILE A 121 -1.00 7.21 -0.42
CA ILE A 121 -2.44 7.00 -0.19
C ILE A 121 -2.68 5.56 0.26
N LEU A 122 -3.35 5.40 1.39
CA LEU A 122 -3.70 4.14 2.01
C LEU A 122 -5.20 3.95 2.01
N PHE A 123 -5.67 2.83 1.47
CA PHE A 123 -7.08 2.49 1.42
C PHE A 123 -7.52 1.63 2.61
N ALA A 124 -8.81 1.74 2.98
CA ALA A 124 -9.40 1.03 4.12
C ALA A 124 -9.78 -0.41 3.77
N LEU A 125 -10.22 -0.64 2.52
CA LEU A 125 -10.74 -1.93 2.08
C LEU A 125 -9.64 -2.84 1.53
N LEU A 126 -9.87 -4.15 1.69
CA LEU A 126 -9.05 -5.19 1.07
C LEU A 126 -9.28 -5.20 -0.47
N PRO A 127 -8.22 -5.52 -1.23
CA PRO A 127 -6.94 -6.02 -0.76
C PRO A 127 -6.08 -4.91 -0.15
N LYS A 128 -5.60 -5.16 1.06
CA LYS A 128 -4.77 -4.22 1.85
C LYS A 128 -3.49 -3.76 1.14
N ASN A 129 -3.16 -4.40 0.03
CA ASN A 129 -1.93 -4.15 -0.71
C ASN A 129 -2.07 -3.01 -1.73
N PHE A 130 -3.30 -2.51 -1.96
CA PHE A 130 -3.47 -1.39 -2.85
C PHE A 130 -3.10 -0.10 -2.12
N SER A 131 -2.05 0.52 -2.60
CA SER A 131 -1.60 1.84 -2.16
C SER A 131 -1.05 2.57 -3.35
N CYS A 132 -1.38 3.86 -3.45
CA CYS A 132 -0.84 4.74 -4.48
C CYS A 132 0.25 5.62 -3.88
N LEU A 133 1.25 5.92 -4.69
CA LEU A 133 2.27 6.91 -4.36
C LEU A 133 2.20 8.03 -5.40
N CYS A 134 1.75 9.21 -4.98
CA CYS A 134 1.70 10.42 -5.79
C CYS A 134 2.95 11.25 -5.49
N GLN A 135 3.89 11.33 -6.41
CA GLN A 135 5.07 12.16 -6.28
C GLN A 135 4.71 13.60 -6.67
N LYS A 136 5.04 14.58 -5.83
CA LYS A 136 4.54 15.95 -5.94
C LYS A 136 4.98 16.67 -7.21
N ASP A 137 6.21 16.40 -7.67
CA ASP A 137 6.78 16.96 -8.90
C ASP A 137 6.22 16.33 -10.19
N LEU A 138 5.46 15.22 -10.08
CA LEU A 138 4.77 14.61 -11.21
C LEU A 138 3.33 15.11 -11.37
N LEU A 139 2.90 16.09 -10.59
CA LEU A 139 1.58 16.70 -10.73
C LEU A 139 1.52 17.52 -12.03
N VAL A 140 0.67 17.08 -12.95
CA VAL A 140 0.47 17.71 -14.28
C VAL A 140 -0.78 18.60 -14.27
N GLU A 141 -1.83 18.17 -13.58
CA GLU A 141 -3.11 18.88 -13.51
C GLU A 141 -3.56 19.00 -12.05
N GLY A 142 -4.17 20.12 -11.70
CA GLY A 142 -4.57 20.47 -10.34
C GLY A 142 -3.48 21.20 -9.55
N THR A 143 -3.75 21.46 -8.27
CA THR A 143 -2.79 22.07 -7.34
C THR A 143 -2.58 21.17 -6.13
N LEU A 144 -1.40 21.24 -5.50
CA LEU A 144 -1.14 20.47 -4.28
C LEU A 144 -2.02 20.94 -3.11
N GLU A 145 -2.42 22.21 -3.10
CA GLU A 145 -3.29 22.78 -2.07
C GLU A 145 -4.70 22.20 -2.15
N ASP A 146 -5.27 22.10 -3.37
CA ASP A 146 -6.57 21.49 -3.58
C ASP A 146 -6.54 19.99 -3.32
N PHE A 147 -5.44 19.32 -3.67
CA PHE A 147 -5.22 17.92 -3.31
C PHE A 147 -5.21 17.72 -1.79
N GLU A 148 -4.51 18.59 -1.05
CA GLU A 148 -4.51 18.53 0.41
C GLU A 148 -5.91 18.83 0.99
N ARG A 149 -6.66 19.74 0.38
CA ARG A 149 -8.06 20.04 0.76
C ARG A 149 -8.98 18.84 0.53
N LEU A 150 -8.82 18.11 -0.60
CA LEU A 150 -9.60 16.90 -0.87
C LEU A 150 -9.43 15.83 0.22
N PHE A 151 -8.23 15.73 0.77
CA PHE A 151 -7.91 14.76 1.83
C PHE A 151 -7.78 15.38 3.22
N GLU A 152 -8.43 16.52 3.46
CA GLU A 152 -8.41 17.19 4.74
C GLU A 152 -8.82 16.24 5.88
N GLY A 153 -8.12 16.28 7.00
CA GLY A 153 -8.32 15.38 8.14
C GLY A 153 -7.75 13.95 7.96
N LYS A 154 -7.42 13.54 6.72
CA LYS A 154 -6.80 12.23 6.46
C LYS A 154 -5.27 12.32 6.27
N ILE A 155 -4.70 13.53 6.13
CA ILE A 155 -3.26 13.73 5.88
C ILE A 155 -2.48 13.64 7.18
N LYS A 156 -1.44 12.82 7.17
CA LYS A 156 -0.44 12.73 8.23
C LYS A 156 0.94 13.04 7.69
N ARG A 157 1.51 14.15 8.10
CA ARG A 157 2.88 14.55 7.74
C ARG A 157 3.89 13.75 8.56
N LEU A 158 4.85 13.12 7.88
CA LEU A 158 5.99 12.48 8.53
C LEU A 158 7.05 13.53 8.87
N ASN A 159 7.30 13.72 10.17
CA ASN A 159 8.34 14.63 10.64
C ASN A 159 9.72 14.04 10.29
N LYS A 160 10.41 14.60 9.29
CA LYS A 160 11.74 14.14 8.84
C LYS A 160 12.80 14.15 9.96
N ASN A 161 12.56 14.88 11.06
CA ASN A 161 13.53 15.01 12.17
C ASN A 161 13.66 13.77 13.07
N LYS A 162 12.70 12.84 13.07
CA LYS A 162 12.80 11.63 13.90
C LYS A 162 13.63 10.50 13.29
N THR A 163 13.92 10.55 12.01
CA THR A 163 14.63 9.46 11.32
C THR A 163 16.16 9.64 11.34
N LYS A 164 16.69 10.84 11.58
CA LYS A 164 18.12 11.09 11.65
C LYS A 164 18.75 10.64 12.99
N ASN A 165 17.98 10.59 14.09
CA ASN A 165 18.51 10.25 15.42
C ASN A 165 18.50 8.74 15.74
N LYS A 166 18.23 7.86 14.78
CA LYS A 166 18.23 6.40 14.97
C LYS A 166 19.43 5.71 14.30
N LYS A 167 20.43 6.49 13.90
CA LYS A 167 21.73 5.99 13.42
C LYS A 167 22.82 6.52 14.35
N ILE A 168 22.87 6.00 15.55
CA ILE A 168 24.07 5.91 16.40
C ILE A 168 24.05 4.52 17.00
#